data_e99cfb95f01bb3fcab86a7ea63cb3543
#
_entry.id   e99cfb95f01bb3fcab86a7ea63cb3543
#
_cell.length_a   1.000
_cell.length_b   1.000
_cell.length_c   1.000
_cell.angle_alpha   90.00
_cell.angle_beta   90.00
_cell.angle_gamma   90.00
#
_symmetry.space_group_name_H-M   'P 1'
#
loop_
_entity.id
_entity.type
_entity.pdbx_description
1 polymer ?
#
loop_
_entity_poly.entity_id
_entity_poly.type
_entity_poly.pdbx_seq_one_letter_code
_entity_poly.pdbx_strand_id
1 'polypeptide(L)'
;MFARIMGIVSPSIFLASSIVWGLSTGHVVAVFFAVALGAAAAFMSFRAWRRATGGVAERLTGVERQEVAAAVRVAWKRYWKSAAFIAVLYGLNLVLSLVFKGAYRFRSWDVFMLWFIVDGMLLSSWVELLRKRVGDLAGEDDVA
;
A
#
# COMPACT_ATOMS: atom_id res chain seq x y z
N MET A 1 9.27 12.21 -3.26
CA MET A 1 9.12 11.45 -4.53
C MET A 1 8.35 10.16 -4.33
N PHE A 2 8.74 9.27 -3.42
CA PHE A 2 8.09 7.98 -3.15
C PHE A 2 6.57 8.08 -2.90
N ALA A 3 6.12 8.92 -1.98
CA ALA A 3 4.70 9.05 -1.65
C ALA A 3 3.86 9.64 -2.80
N ARG A 4 4.45 10.48 -3.66
CA ARG A 4 3.75 10.94 -4.88
C ARG A 4 3.56 9.81 -5.88
N ILE A 5 4.58 8.96 -6.05
CA ILE A 5 4.49 7.78 -6.91
C ILE A 5 3.45 6.81 -6.36
N MET A 6 3.48 6.53 -5.07
CA MET A 6 2.49 5.66 -4.42
C MET A 6 1.07 6.21 -4.50
N GLY A 7 0.89 7.54 -4.45
CA GLY A 7 -0.40 8.19 -4.65
C GLY A 7 -1.01 8.00 -6.05
N ILE A 8 -0.21 7.56 -7.03
CA ILE A 8 -0.69 7.24 -8.38
C ILE A 8 -0.75 5.72 -8.58
N VAL A 9 0.31 5.01 -8.19
CA VAL A 9 0.46 3.57 -8.43
C VAL A 9 -0.57 2.77 -7.62
N SER A 10 -0.74 3.09 -6.34
CA SER A 10 -1.64 2.33 -5.48
C SER A 10 -3.12 2.42 -5.91
N PRO A 11 -3.69 3.60 -6.17
CA PRO A 11 -5.04 3.69 -6.72
C PRO A 11 -5.21 2.96 -8.05
N SER A 12 -4.20 3.00 -8.92
CA SER A 12 -4.24 2.32 -10.22
C SER A 12 -4.30 0.81 -10.07
N ILE A 13 -3.57 0.23 -9.13
CA ILE A 13 -3.62 -1.21 -8.85
C ILE A 13 -4.99 -1.62 -8.31
N PHE A 14 -5.58 -0.84 -7.41
CA PHE A 14 -6.93 -1.11 -6.89
C PHE A 14 -7.97 -1.11 -8.01
N LEU A 15 -7.95 -0.11 -8.88
CA LEU A 15 -8.87 -0.04 -10.01
C LEU A 15 -8.66 -1.18 -10.99
N ALA A 16 -7.42 -1.42 -11.42
CA ALA A 16 -7.12 -2.47 -12.39
C ALA A 16 -7.51 -3.86 -11.88
N SER A 17 -7.15 -4.21 -10.65
CA SER A 17 -7.45 -5.51 -10.07
C SER A 17 -8.95 -5.74 -9.88
N SER A 18 -9.69 -4.70 -9.48
CA SER A 18 -11.14 -4.78 -9.32
C SER A 18 -11.89 -4.90 -10.64
N ILE A 19 -11.47 -4.15 -11.67
CA ILE A 19 -12.06 -4.25 -13.03
C ILE A 19 -11.83 -5.64 -13.61
N VAL A 20 -10.60 -6.15 -13.55
CA VAL A 20 -10.28 -7.50 -14.04
C VAL A 20 -11.07 -8.56 -13.30
N TRP A 21 -11.22 -8.43 -11.98
CA TRP A 21 -12.05 -9.33 -11.20
C TRP A 21 -13.53 -9.26 -11.61
N GLY A 22 -14.09 -8.07 -11.73
CA GLY A 22 -15.47 -7.87 -12.18
C GLY A 22 -15.73 -8.51 -13.55
N LEU A 23 -14.85 -8.27 -14.51
CA LEU A 23 -14.96 -8.85 -15.85
C LEU A 23 -14.83 -10.38 -15.85
N SER A 24 -14.01 -10.95 -14.94
CA SER A 24 -13.82 -12.39 -14.83
C SER A 24 -15.06 -13.13 -14.31
N THR A 25 -15.98 -12.45 -13.64
CA THR A 25 -17.22 -13.05 -13.14
C THR A 25 -18.28 -13.27 -14.21
N GLY A 26 -18.22 -12.52 -15.32
CA GLY A 26 -19.20 -12.58 -16.41
C GLY A 26 -20.58 -12.01 -16.09
N HIS A 27 -20.79 -11.46 -14.87
CA HIS A 27 -22.05 -10.88 -14.44
C HIS A 27 -21.99 -9.36 -14.38
N VAL A 28 -22.90 -8.68 -15.06
CA VAL A 28 -22.94 -7.21 -15.12
C VAL A 28 -23.03 -6.57 -13.74
N VAL A 29 -23.85 -7.12 -12.85
CA VAL A 29 -23.99 -6.63 -11.47
C VAL A 29 -22.68 -6.74 -10.70
N ALA A 30 -21.95 -7.84 -10.87
CA ALA A 30 -20.64 -8.03 -10.24
C ALA A 30 -19.59 -7.06 -10.78
N VAL A 31 -19.65 -6.71 -12.06
CA VAL A 31 -18.77 -5.67 -12.65
C VAL A 31 -19.01 -4.31 -12.00
N PHE A 32 -20.28 -3.88 -11.88
CA PHE A 32 -20.60 -2.61 -11.23
C PHE A 32 -20.15 -2.59 -9.77
N PHE A 33 -20.39 -3.66 -9.03
CA PHE A 33 -19.95 -3.77 -7.63
C PHE A 33 -18.43 -3.75 -7.50
N ALA A 34 -17.72 -4.48 -8.35
CA ALA A 34 -16.26 -4.51 -8.37
C ALA A 34 -15.66 -3.14 -8.68
N VAL A 35 -16.22 -2.44 -9.69
CA VAL A 35 -15.77 -1.09 -10.07
C VAL A 35 -16.04 -0.10 -8.94
N ALA A 36 -17.21 -0.15 -8.31
CA ALA A 36 -17.53 0.72 -7.18
C ALA A 36 -16.59 0.48 -5.98
N LEU A 37 -16.31 -0.78 -5.64
CA LEU A 37 -15.38 -1.15 -4.58
C LEU A 37 -13.95 -0.70 -4.91
N GLY A 38 -13.49 -0.93 -6.14
CA GLY A 38 -12.18 -0.51 -6.62
C GLY A 38 -12.02 1.00 -6.62
N ALA A 39 -13.04 1.74 -7.05
CA ALA A 39 -13.05 3.20 -7.03
C ALA A 39 -13.02 3.75 -5.60
N ALA A 40 -13.78 3.16 -4.67
CA ALA A 40 -13.77 3.54 -3.27
C ALA A 40 -12.39 3.30 -2.63
N ALA A 41 -11.80 2.13 -2.83
CA ALA A 41 -10.47 1.80 -2.33
C ALA A 41 -9.38 2.71 -2.94
N ALA A 42 -9.44 2.94 -4.25
CA ALA A 42 -8.53 3.84 -4.96
C ALA A 42 -8.63 5.28 -4.44
N PHE A 43 -9.85 5.77 -4.22
CA PHE A 43 -10.08 7.11 -3.68
C PHE A 43 -9.54 7.25 -2.24
N MET A 44 -9.80 6.26 -1.39
CA MET A 44 -9.29 6.25 -0.01
C MET A 44 -7.75 6.22 0.01
N SER A 45 -7.14 5.36 -0.79
CA SER A 45 -5.68 5.27 -0.92
C SER A 45 -5.09 6.58 -1.45
N PHE A 46 -5.63 7.12 -2.54
CA PHE A 46 -5.21 8.40 -3.10
C PHE A 46 -5.29 9.53 -2.06
N ARG A 47 -6.42 9.64 -1.37
CA ARG A 47 -6.62 10.66 -0.34
C ARG A 47 -5.65 10.50 0.83
N ALA A 48 -5.38 9.26 1.25
CA ALA A 48 -4.45 8.96 2.32
C ALA A 48 -3.00 9.31 1.95
N TRP A 49 -2.54 8.89 0.77
CA TRP A 49 -1.21 9.25 0.25
C TRP A 49 -1.06 10.75 0.01
N ARG A 50 -2.09 11.42 -0.48
CA ARG A 50 -2.08 12.87 -0.67
C ARG A 50 -1.98 13.63 0.65
N ARG A 51 -2.67 13.18 1.71
CA ARG A 51 -2.53 13.75 3.04
C ARG A 51 -1.14 13.51 3.62
N ALA A 52 -0.59 12.34 3.42
CA ALA A 52 0.76 12.00 3.87
C ALA A 52 1.86 12.78 3.13
N THR A 53 1.59 13.30 1.92
CA THR A 53 2.55 14.14 1.16
C THR A 53 2.39 15.63 1.42
N GLY A 54 1.20 16.09 1.78
CA GLY A 54 0.83 17.51 1.67
C GLY A 54 1.17 18.40 2.86
N GLY A 55 1.72 17.90 3.96
CA GLY A 55 1.91 18.74 5.15
C GLY A 55 3.36 18.95 5.56
N VAL A 56 4.15 17.91 5.57
CA VAL A 56 5.49 17.86 6.15
C VAL A 56 6.57 17.67 5.08
N ALA A 57 6.27 16.89 4.04
CA ALA A 57 7.23 16.58 2.98
C ALA A 57 7.65 17.80 2.14
N GLU A 58 6.82 18.85 2.07
CA GLU A 58 7.16 20.09 1.36
C GLU A 58 8.09 21.01 2.18
N ARG A 59 8.13 20.87 3.49
CA ARG A 59 8.98 21.66 4.38
C ARG A 59 10.38 21.07 4.58
N LEU A 60 10.59 19.80 4.18
CA LEU A 60 11.88 19.15 4.32
C LEU A 60 12.85 19.62 3.24
N THR A 61 14.05 20.01 3.66
CA THR A 61 15.18 20.37 2.78
C THR A 61 15.73 19.15 2.04
N GLY A 62 16.61 19.37 1.04
CA GLY A 62 17.14 18.27 0.21
C GLY A 62 17.93 17.22 1.00
N VAL A 63 18.66 17.61 2.06
CA VAL A 63 19.43 16.71 2.94
C VAL A 63 18.48 15.83 3.76
N GLU A 64 17.44 16.42 4.32
CA GLU A 64 16.42 15.71 5.09
C GLU A 64 15.65 14.70 4.23
N ARG A 65 15.45 14.99 2.93
CA ARG A 65 14.85 14.02 2.00
C ARG A 65 15.69 12.76 1.84
N GLN A 66 17.02 12.88 1.84
CA GLN A 66 17.91 11.71 1.76
C GLN A 66 17.86 10.87 3.04
N GLU A 67 17.84 11.51 4.22
CA GLU A 67 17.70 10.82 5.51
C GLU A 67 16.35 10.13 5.64
N VAL A 68 15.26 10.80 5.23
CA VAL A 68 13.92 10.20 5.17
C VAL A 68 13.90 9.01 4.21
N ALA A 69 14.56 9.11 3.04
CA ALA A 69 14.65 7.99 2.11
C ALA A 69 15.47 6.82 2.67
N ALA A 70 16.51 7.08 3.46
CA ALA A 70 17.27 6.05 4.16
C ALA A 70 16.43 5.38 5.26
N ALA A 71 15.71 6.15 6.05
CA ALA A 71 14.79 5.65 7.08
C ALA A 71 13.66 4.82 6.48
N VAL A 72 13.10 5.24 5.34
CA VAL A 72 12.11 4.46 4.56
C VAL A 72 12.69 3.13 4.11
N ARG A 73 13.95 3.09 3.64
CA ARG A 73 14.61 1.84 3.25
C ARG A 73 14.79 0.87 4.43
N VAL A 74 15.11 1.40 5.61
CA VAL A 74 15.22 0.59 6.85
C VAL A 74 13.85 0.07 7.26
N ALA A 75 12.83 0.92 7.25
CA ALA A 75 11.45 0.53 7.52
C ALA A 75 10.96 -0.51 6.49
N TRP A 76 11.24 -0.31 5.20
CA TRP A 76 10.96 -1.26 4.14
C TRP A 76 11.59 -2.64 4.40
N LYS A 77 12.86 -2.69 4.80
CA LYS A 77 13.52 -3.96 5.17
C LYS A 77 12.83 -4.64 6.36
N ARG A 78 12.34 -3.88 7.32
CA ARG A 78 11.63 -4.42 8.48
C ARG A 78 10.25 -4.96 8.10
N TYR A 79 9.53 -4.21 7.28
CA TYR A 79 8.21 -4.60 6.77
C TYR A 79 8.27 -5.67 5.68
N TRP A 80 9.36 -5.74 4.92
CA TRP A 80 9.58 -6.80 3.95
C TRP A 80 9.54 -8.18 4.60
N LYS A 81 10.05 -8.32 5.82
CA LYS A 81 9.94 -9.57 6.58
C LYS A 81 8.49 -9.95 6.85
N SER A 82 7.65 -8.98 7.23
CA SER A 82 6.23 -9.19 7.46
C SER A 82 5.48 -9.46 6.16
N ALA A 83 5.80 -8.74 5.09
CA ALA A 83 5.23 -8.95 3.76
C ALA A 83 5.64 -10.31 3.19
N ALA A 84 6.89 -10.74 3.39
CA ALA A 84 7.36 -12.06 3.02
C ALA A 84 6.65 -13.17 3.81
N PHE A 85 6.41 -12.96 5.10
CA PHE A 85 5.64 -13.90 5.92
C PHE A 85 4.20 -14.05 5.41
N ILE A 86 3.53 -12.94 5.10
CA ILE A 86 2.19 -12.95 4.49
C ILE A 86 2.20 -13.64 3.13
N ALA A 87 3.21 -13.37 2.30
CA ALA A 87 3.37 -14.00 0.99
C ALA A 87 3.60 -15.52 1.10
N VAL A 88 4.36 -15.96 2.11
CA VAL A 88 4.58 -17.40 2.40
C VAL A 88 3.28 -18.06 2.87
N LEU A 89 2.53 -17.44 3.78
CA LEU A 89 1.24 -17.95 4.22
C LEU A 89 0.23 -18.04 3.07
N TYR A 90 0.24 -17.04 2.20
CA TYR A 90 -0.60 -17.03 1.00
C TYR A 90 -0.18 -18.12 0.01
N GLY A 91 1.12 -18.27 -0.23
CA GLY A 91 1.68 -19.34 -1.06
C GLY A 91 1.35 -20.72 -0.52
N LEU A 92 1.43 -20.90 0.80
CA LEU A 92 1.04 -22.15 1.47
C LEU A 92 -0.45 -22.44 1.28
N ASN A 93 -1.31 -21.43 1.44
CA ASN A 93 -2.75 -21.57 1.17
C ASN A 93 -3.03 -21.96 -0.28
N LEU A 94 -2.28 -21.37 -1.22
CA LEU A 94 -2.34 -21.68 -2.65
C LEU A 94 -1.97 -23.15 -2.92
N VAL A 95 -0.85 -23.60 -2.35
CA VAL A 95 -0.36 -25.00 -2.49
C VAL A 95 -1.38 -25.96 -1.87
N LEU A 96 -1.90 -25.69 -0.67
CA LEU A 96 -2.90 -26.51 -0.03
C LEU A 96 -4.19 -26.58 -0.85
N SER A 97 -4.62 -25.46 -1.44
CA SER A 97 -5.79 -25.43 -2.32
C SER A 97 -5.59 -26.24 -3.60
N LEU A 98 -4.40 -26.21 -4.17
CA LEU A 98 -4.04 -27.05 -5.32
C LEU A 98 -4.05 -28.55 -4.98
N VAL A 99 -3.49 -28.91 -3.82
CA VAL A 99 -3.39 -30.32 -3.38
C VAL A 99 -4.75 -30.89 -3.03
N PHE A 100 -5.58 -30.15 -2.28
CA PHE A 100 -6.86 -30.67 -1.78
C PHE A 100 -8.04 -30.43 -2.72
N LYS A 101 -8.01 -29.42 -3.58
CA LYS A 101 -9.10 -29.06 -4.50
C LYS A 101 -8.77 -29.27 -5.98
N GLY A 102 -7.56 -29.70 -6.32
CA GLY A 102 -7.14 -29.99 -7.68
C GLY A 102 -7.02 -28.80 -8.63
N ALA A 103 -7.49 -27.62 -8.27
CA ALA A 103 -7.31 -26.42 -9.08
C ALA A 103 -7.47 -25.15 -8.22
N TYR A 104 -6.40 -24.41 -8.02
CA TYR A 104 -6.48 -23.03 -7.56
C TYR A 104 -6.26 -22.10 -8.77
N ARG A 105 -7.26 -21.29 -9.04
CA ARG A 105 -7.07 -20.18 -9.98
C ARG A 105 -6.78 -18.92 -9.18
N PHE A 106 -5.57 -18.39 -9.32
CA PHE A 106 -5.23 -17.07 -8.83
C PHE A 106 -6.19 -16.05 -9.45
N ARG A 107 -6.94 -15.38 -8.60
CA ARG A 107 -7.94 -14.41 -9.03
C ARG A 107 -7.39 -13.00 -8.81
N SER A 108 -7.78 -12.07 -9.65
CA SER A 108 -7.47 -10.64 -9.47
C SER A 108 -7.97 -10.07 -8.14
N TRP A 109 -8.96 -10.70 -7.50
CA TRP A 109 -9.38 -10.41 -6.14
C TRP A 109 -8.25 -10.65 -5.12
N ASP A 110 -7.45 -11.66 -5.31
CA ASP A 110 -6.31 -11.97 -4.43
C ASP A 110 -5.25 -10.87 -4.53
N VAL A 111 -5.03 -10.33 -5.72
CA VAL A 111 -4.15 -9.16 -5.94
C VAL A 111 -4.70 -7.94 -5.21
N PHE A 112 -5.99 -7.69 -5.30
CA PHE A 112 -6.64 -6.57 -4.62
C PHE A 112 -6.45 -6.65 -3.10
N MET A 113 -6.71 -7.82 -2.50
CA MET A 113 -6.58 -8.03 -1.05
C MET A 113 -5.13 -7.93 -0.58
N LEU A 114 -4.19 -8.55 -1.29
CA LEU A 114 -2.77 -8.44 -0.98
C LEU A 114 -2.29 -6.99 -1.08
N TRP A 115 -2.70 -6.29 -2.13
CA TRP A 115 -2.33 -4.90 -2.30
C TRP A 115 -2.93 -4.00 -1.22
N PHE A 116 -4.15 -4.26 -0.78
CA PHE A 116 -4.78 -3.54 0.33
C PHE A 116 -3.93 -3.64 1.61
N ILE A 117 -3.43 -4.84 1.94
CA ILE A 117 -2.56 -5.05 3.10
C ILE A 117 -1.23 -4.32 2.91
N VAL A 118 -0.59 -4.49 1.76
CA VAL A 118 0.71 -3.87 1.45
C VAL A 118 0.63 -2.35 1.46
N ASP A 119 -0.38 -1.78 0.81
CA ASP A 119 -0.59 -0.33 0.77
C ASP A 119 -0.83 0.25 2.16
N GLY A 120 -1.64 -0.39 2.98
CA GLY A 120 -1.88 0.00 4.37
C GLY A 120 -0.61 -0.04 5.22
N MET A 121 0.22 -1.08 5.06
CA MET A 121 1.50 -1.19 5.75
C MET A 121 2.48 -0.09 5.32
N LEU A 122 2.61 0.14 4.02
CA LEU A 122 3.50 1.18 3.48
C LEU A 122 3.09 2.56 3.94
N LEU A 123 1.80 2.86 3.90
CA LEU A 123 1.24 4.14 4.34
C LEU A 123 1.47 4.36 5.83
N SER A 124 1.18 3.36 6.66
CA SER A 124 1.38 3.44 8.11
C SER A 124 2.85 3.69 8.47
N SER A 125 3.76 3.00 7.79
CA SER A 125 5.20 3.17 7.98
C SER A 125 5.67 4.57 7.57
N TRP A 126 5.18 5.06 6.45
CA TRP A 126 5.49 6.40 5.97
C TRP A 126 5.01 7.49 6.95
N VAL A 127 3.77 7.38 7.43
CA VAL A 127 3.19 8.31 8.40
C VAL A 127 3.97 8.29 9.72
N GLU A 128 4.36 7.11 10.21
CA GLU A 128 5.15 6.98 11.44
C GLU A 128 6.53 7.62 11.32
N LEU A 129 7.20 7.43 10.18
CA LEU A 129 8.49 8.06 9.91
C LEU A 129 8.39 9.59 9.86
N LEU A 130 7.37 10.11 9.19
CA LEU A 130 7.12 11.54 9.15
C LEU A 130 6.82 12.10 10.55
N ARG A 131 6.05 11.39 11.36
CA ARG A 131 5.70 11.80 12.73
C ARG A 131 6.93 11.86 13.63
N LYS A 132 7.81 10.86 13.56
CA LYS A 132 9.07 10.85 14.31
C LYS A 132 9.94 12.04 13.91
N ARG A 133 10.10 12.28 12.62
CA ARG A 133 10.94 13.37 12.13
C ARG A 133 10.42 14.75 12.54
N VAL A 134 9.10 14.96 12.53
CA VAL A 134 8.50 16.21 13.02
C VAL A 134 8.72 16.37 14.52
N GLY A 135 8.63 15.28 15.29
CA GLY A 135 8.90 15.30 16.74
C GLY A 135 10.36 15.64 17.05
N ASP A 136 11.30 15.10 16.28
CA ASP A 136 12.74 15.37 16.44
C ASP A 136 13.06 16.84 16.14
N LEU A 137 12.50 17.41 15.06
CA LEU A 137 12.67 18.81 14.69
C LEU A 137 12.05 19.78 15.71
N ALA A 138 10.87 19.45 16.26
CA ALA A 138 10.22 20.25 17.31
C ALA A 138 11.01 20.21 18.63
N GLY A 139 11.69 19.09 18.94
CA GLY A 139 12.55 18.97 20.12
C GLY A 139 13.87 19.74 20.00
N GLU A 140 14.41 19.94 18.79
CA GLU A 140 15.60 20.77 18.54
C GLU A 140 15.31 22.26 18.71
N ASP A 141 14.12 22.73 18.31
CA ASP A 141 13.73 24.12 18.46
C ASP A 141 13.49 24.53 19.94
N ASP A 142 13.10 23.58 20.81
CA ASP A 142 12.92 23.83 22.24
C ASP A 142 14.25 23.85 23.05
N VAL A 143 15.36 23.36 22.47
CA VAL A 143 16.70 23.33 23.11
C VAL A 143 17.58 24.51 22.64
N ALA A 144 17.19 25.17 21.59
CA ALA A 144 17.86 26.36 21.06
C ALA A 144 17.27 27.65 21.66
#